data_1202fa888e68d54c991b448883a677e7
#
_entry.id   1202fa888e68d54c991b448883a677e7
#
_cell.length_a   1.000
_cell.length_b   1.000
_cell.length_c   1.000
_cell.angle_alpha   90.00
_cell.angle_beta   90.00
_cell.angle_gamma   90.00
#
_symmetry.space_group_name_H-M   'P 1'
#
loop_
_entity.id
_entity.type
_entity.pdbx_description
1 polymer ?
#
loop_
_entity_poly.entity_id
_entity_poly.type
_entity_poly.pdbx_seq_one_letter_code
_entity_poly.pdbx_strand_id
1 'polypeptide(L)'
;MNGTTTNTIAKVTLRAADASGVSVSDLVSLKKHRKISETRYIVYHYLHKELKMPTSIIGRYFNQTKRNVWRGIQLLGEWTALYSDVSKRCDAIIENIRGGC
;
A
#
# COMPACT_ATOMS: atom_id res chain seq x y z
N MET A 1 3.50 -12.57 -14.18
CA MET A 1 4.12 -12.18 -12.89
C MET A 1 4.75 -13.41 -12.26
N ASN A 2 5.99 -13.30 -11.84
CA ASN A 2 6.65 -14.48 -11.25
C ASN A 2 6.33 -14.61 -9.76
N GLY A 3 6.62 -15.78 -9.18
CA GLY A 3 6.31 -16.05 -7.78
C GLY A 3 7.03 -15.15 -6.80
N THR A 4 8.26 -14.70 -7.13
CA THR A 4 9.03 -13.82 -6.27
C THR A 4 8.36 -12.45 -6.13
N THR A 5 7.86 -11.90 -7.24
CA THR A 5 7.14 -10.63 -7.22
C THR A 5 5.87 -10.75 -6.41
N THR A 6 5.09 -11.81 -6.62
CA THR A 6 3.86 -12.06 -5.86
C THR A 6 4.16 -12.19 -4.37
N ASN A 7 5.21 -12.92 -4.01
CA ASN A 7 5.60 -13.10 -2.61
C ASN A 7 6.02 -11.79 -1.97
N THR A 8 6.72 -10.93 -2.70
CA THR A 8 7.13 -9.61 -2.20
C THR A 8 5.92 -8.75 -1.90
N ILE A 9 4.94 -8.70 -2.81
CA ILE A 9 3.73 -7.91 -2.61
C ILE A 9 2.95 -8.45 -1.41
N ALA A 10 2.80 -9.78 -1.32
CA ALA A 10 2.08 -10.41 -0.22
C ALA A 10 2.72 -10.08 1.14
N LYS A 11 4.05 -10.12 1.21
CA LYS A 11 4.80 -9.83 2.42
C LYS A 11 4.63 -8.38 2.87
N VAL A 12 4.74 -7.44 1.93
CA VAL A 12 4.55 -6.02 2.22
C VAL A 12 3.11 -5.78 2.69
N THR A 13 2.15 -6.38 2.01
CA THR A 13 0.73 -6.25 2.36
C THR A 13 0.46 -6.77 3.77
N LEU A 14 1.03 -7.93 4.12
CA LEU A 14 0.86 -8.52 5.45
C LEU A 14 1.43 -7.60 6.54
N ARG A 15 2.61 -7.06 6.32
CA ARG A 15 3.24 -6.16 7.28
C ARG A 15 2.46 -4.87 7.46
N ALA A 16 1.92 -4.33 6.36
CA ALA A 16 1.08 -3.14 6.43
C ALA A 16 -0.22 -3.43 7.20
N ALA A 17 -0.79 -4.61 6.98
CA ALA A 17 -1.98 -5.06 7.70
C ALA A 17 -1.71 -5.13 9.21
N ASP A 18 -0.61 -5.75 9.60
CA ASP A 18 -0.21 -5.87 11.00
C ASP A 18 -0.01 -4.50 11.65
N ALA A 19 0.64 -3.58 10.95
CA ALA A 19 0.94 -2.25 11.48
C ALA A 19 -0.31 -1.38 11.61
N SER A 20 -1.29 -1.55 10.73
CA SER A 20 -2.47 -0.69 10.67
C SER A 20 -3.69 -1.26 11.40
N GLY A 21 -3.70 -2.55 11.66
CA GLY A 21 -4.88 -3.23 12.20
C GLY A 21 -5.95 -3.53 11.16
N VAL A 22 -5.67 -3.29 9.88
CA VAL A 22 -6.56 -3.63 8.77
C VAL A 22 -6.19 -5.04 8.29
N SER A 23 -7.18 -5.88 8.02
CA SER A 23 -6.90 -7.25 7.56
C SER A 23 -6.38 -7.27 6.13
N VAL A 24 -5.59 -8.29 5.79
CA VAL A 24 -5.12 -8.48 4.42
C VAL A 24 -6.31 -8.63 3.48
N SER A 25 -7.34 -9.35 3.91
CA SER A 25 -8.56 -9.54 3.13
C SER A 25 -9.19 -8.20 2.74
N ASP A 26 -9.25 -7.25 3.68
CA ASP A 26 -9.80 -5.92 3.40
C ASP A 26 -8.89 -5.13 2.47
N LEU A 27 -7.57 -5.26 2.61
CA LEU A 27 -6.62 -4.54 1.77
C LEU A 27 -6.72 -4.96 0.31
N VAL A 28 -6.94 -6.25 0.05
CA VAL A 28 -7.05 -6.76 -1.33
C VAL A 28 -8.45 -6.66 -1.89
N SER A 29 -9.42 -6.27 -1.07
CA SER A 29 -10.81 -6.09 -1.50
C SER A 29 -10.98 -4.74 -2.20
N LEU A 30 -12.17 -4.52 -2.78
CA LEU A 30 -12.52 -3.24 -3.41
C LEU A 30 -13.21 -2.28 -2.44
N LYS A 31 -13.16 -2.57 -1.15
CA LYS A 31 -13.78 -1.71 -0.14
C LYS A 31 -13.14 -0.32 -0.15
N LYS A 32 -13.98 0.70 -0.02
CA LYS A 32 -13.53 2.10 -0.09
C LYS A 32 -13.59 2.81 1.26
N HIS A 33 -13.61 2.05 2.35
CA HIS A 33 -13.53 2.62 3.67
C HIS A 33 -12.21 3.39 3.81
N ARG A 34 -12.25 4.59 4.41
CA ARG A 34 -11.10 5.50 4.45
C ARG A 34 -9.83 4.85 5.02
N LYS A 35 -9.94 4.16 6.14
CA LYS A 35 -8.78 3.52 6.76
C LYS A 35 -8.20 2.43 5.88
N ILE A 36 -9.05 1.65 5.24
CA ILE A 36 -8.65 0.58 4.33
C ILE A 36 -7.96 1.16 3.10
N SER A 37 -8.55 2.18 2.50
CA SER A 37 -8.00 2.85 1.32
C SER A 37 -6.66 3.49 1.64
N GLU A 38 -6.55 4.18 2.77
CA GLU A 38 -5.31 4.81 3.21
C GLU A 38 -4.19 3.79 3.33
N THR A 39 -4.44 2.68 4.00
CA THR A 39 -3.43 1.62 4.18
C THR A 39 -3.07 0.98 2.84
N ARG A 40 -4.06 0.74 1.97
CA ARG A 40 -3.81 0.20 0.63
C ARG A 40 -2.91 1.13 -0.18
N TYR A 41 -3.15 2.43 -0.12
CA TYR A 41 -2.34 3.41 -0.85
C TYR A 41 -0.92 3.49 -0.30
N ILE A 42 -0.74 3.28 1.00
CA ILE A 42 0.60 3.19 1.60
C ILE A 42 1.36 1.99 1.02
N VAL A 43 0.68 0.86 0.86
CA VAL A 43 1.28 -0.33 0.22
C VAL A 43 1.67 -0.02 -1.22
N TYR A 44 0.78 0.61 -1.99
CA TYR A 44 1.07 1.00 -3.37
C TYR A 44 2.30 1.91 -3.44
N HIS A 45 2.32 2.92 -2.58
CA HIS A 45 3.41 3.88 -2.53
C HIS A 45 4.74 3.19 -2.22
N TYR A 46 4.75 2.33 -1.20
CA TYR A 46 5.96 1.62 -0.81
C TYR A 46 6.48 0.73 -1.95
N LEU A 47 5.61 -0.06 -2.55
CA LEU A 47 5.99 -0.95 -3.64
C LEU A 47 6.54 -0.18 -4.84
N HIS A 48 5.91 0.92 -5.18
CA HIS A 48 6.31 1.70 -6.36
C HIS A 48 7.56 2.55 -6.09
N LYS A 49 7.59 3.28 -4.99
CA LYS A 49 8.68 4.23 -4.70
C LYS A 49 9.91 3.57 -4.10
N GLU A 50 9.72 2.67 -3.13
CA GLU A 50 10.85 2.04 -2.45
C GLU A 50 11.39 0.83 -3.21
N LEU A 51 10.52 -0.01 -3.74
CA LEU A 51 10.90 -1.23 -4.44
C LEU A 51 10.92 -1.08 -5.96
N LYS A 52 10.61 0.11 -6.46
CA LYS A 52 10.64 0.42 -7.91
C LYS A 52 9.77 -0.52 -8.75
N MET A 53 8.65 -0.97 -8.18
CA MET A 53 7.75 -1.87 -8.86
C MET A 53 6.81 -1.09 -9.79
N PRO A 54 6.62 -1.55 -11.05
CA PRO A 54 5.68 -0.87 -11.95
C PRO A 54 4.24 -0.92 -11.42
N THR A 55 3.49 0.15 -11.63
CA THR A 55 2.11 0.25 -11.17
C THR A 55 1.21 -0.81 -11.83
N SER A 56 1.54 -1.24 -13.05
CA SER A 56 0.78 -2.30 -13.73
C SER A 56 0.87 -3.63 -12.99
N ILE A 57 2.02 -3.94 -12.44
CA ILE A 57 2.23 -5.19 -11.68
C ILE A 57 1.51 -5.11 -10.34
N ILE A 58 1.60 -3.97 -9.66
CA ILE A 58 0.89 -3.74 -8.40
C ILE A 58 -0.62 -3.87 -8.63
N GLY A 59 -1.12 -3.24 -9.68
CA GLY A 59 -2.54 -3.29 -10.02
C GLY A 59 -3.02 -4.70 -10.29
N ARG A 60 -2.21 -5.50 -10.99
CA ARG A 60 -2.57 -6.88 -11.28
C ARG A 60 -2.78 -7.69 -9.99
N TYR A 61 -1.91 -7.50 -9.02
CA TYR A 61 -2.05 -8.20 -7.73
C TYR A 61 -3.34 -7.81 -7.01
N PHE A 62 -3.67 -6.52 -6.99
CA PHE A 62 -4.84 -5.99 -6.28
C PHE A 62 -6.09 -5.95 -7.14
N ASN A 63 -6.03 -6.50 -8.36
CA ASN A 63 -7.16 -6.49 -9.31
C ASN A 63 -7.63 -5.06 -9.58
N GLN A 64 -6.68 -4.15 -9.79
CA GLN A 64 -6.91 -2.75 -10.10
C GLN A 64 -6.15 -2.37 -11.37
N THR A 65 -6.58 -1.30 -12.04
CA THR A 65 -5.82 -0.80 -13.18
C THR A 65 -4.59 -0.05 -12.69
N LYS A 66 -3.57 0.04 -13.56
CA LYS A 66 -2.38 0.83 -13.24
C LYS A 66 -2.74 2.29 -12.94
N ARG A 67 -3.77 2.80 -13.59
CA ARG A 67 -4.28 4.16 -13.37
C ARG A 67 -4.80 4.33 -11.94
N ASN A 68 -5.56 3.35 -11.46
CA ASN A 68 -6.09 3.39 -10.09
C ASN A 68 -4.98 3.31 -9.05
N VAL A 69 -3.96 2.49 -9.31
CA VAL A 69 -2.80 2.42 -8.42
C VAL A 69 -2.08 3.77 -8.36
N TRP A 70 -1.84 4.37 -9.52
CA TRP A 70 -1.17 5.67 -9.61
C TRP A 70 -1.99 6.75 -8.90
N ARG A 71 -3.31 6.74 -9.12
CA ARG A 71 -4.22 7.69 -8.47
C ARG A 71 -4.17 7.56 -6.95
N GLY A 72 -4.13 6.32 -6.44
CA GLY A 72 -4.02 6.08 -4.99
C GLY A 72 -2.72 6.65 -4.43
N ILE A 73 -1.61 6.47 -5.14
CA ILE A 73 -0.32 7.03 -4.73
C ILE A 73 -0.38 8.55 -4.67
N GLN A 74 -1.01 9.18 -5.67
CA GLN A 74 -1.16 10.63 -5.70
C GLN A 74 -2.04 11.14 -4.56
N LEU A 75 -3.15 10.45 -4.29
CA LEU A 75 -4.06 10.80 -3.20
C LEU A 75 -3.34 10.71 -1.84
N LEU A 76 -2.56 9.67 -1.64
CA LEU A 76 -1.79 9.54 -0.42
C LEU A 76 -0.82 10.71 -0.25
N GLY A 77 -0.16 11.12 -1.33
CA GLY A 77 0.73 12.27 -1.30
C GLY A 77 0.01 13.54 -0.87
N GLU A 78 -1.20 13.77 -1.39
CA GLU A 78 -2.02 14.91 -0.98
C GLU A 78 -2.42 14.81 0.49
N TRP A 79 -2.85 13.64 0.94
CA TRP A 79 -3.28 13.44 2.32
C TRP A 79 -2.13 13.62 3.31
N THR A 80 -0.93 13.14 2.99
CA THR A 80 0.22 13.31 3.87
C THR A 80 0.67 14.77 3.93
N ALA A 81 0.46 15.52 2.87
CA ALA A 81 0.78 16.94 2.85
C ALA A 81 -0.23 17.77 3.63
N LEU A 82 -1.52 17.38 3.61
CA LEU A 82 -2.60 18.14 4.23
C LEU A 82 -2.86 17.75 5.68
N TYR A 83 -2.63 16.49 6.04
CA TYR A 83 -3.01 15.95 7.35
C TYR A 83 -1.80 15.33 8.04
N SER A 84 -1.36 15.95 9.12
CA SER A 84 -0.18 15.48 9.85
C SER A 84 -0.38 14.08 10.46
N ASP A 85 -1.60 13.74 10.86
CA ASP A 85 -1.90 12.42 11.39
C ASP A 85 -1.76 11.33 10.32
N VAL A 86 -2.15 11.62 9.08
CA VAL A 86 -1.95 10.69 7.96
C VAL A 86 -0.46 10.50 7.70
N SER A 87 0.31 11.59 7.70
CA SER A 87 1.75 11.54 7.52
C SER A 87 2.41 10.66 8.57
N LYS A 88 2.03 10.82 9.83
CA LYS A 88 2.58 10.04 10.94
C LYS A 88 2.23 8.56 10.81
N ARG A 89 0.98 8.25 10.46
CA ARG A 89 0.57 6.85 10.25
C ARG A 89 1.31 6.22 9.09
N CYS A 90 1.46 6.97 8.01
CA CYS A 90 2.18 6.51 6.83
C CYS A 90 3.64 6.17 7.19
N ASP A 91 4.31 7.08 7.89
CA ASP A 91 5.69 6.86 8.31
C ASP A 91 5.82 5.65 9.23
N ALA A 92 4.89 5.48 10.17
CA ALA A 92 4.90 4.35 11.10
C ALA A 92 4.71 3.02 10.38
N ILE A 93 3.79 2.98 9.42
CA ILE A 93 3.53 1.75 8.64
C ILE A 93 4.73 1.42 7.76
N ILE A 94 5.31 2.41 7.09
CA ILE A 94 6.48 2.21 6.24
C ILE A 94 7.67 1.72 7.07
N GLU A 95 7.88 2.31 8.23
CA GLU A 95 8.93 1.89 9.15
C GLU A 95 8.75 0.43 9.56
N ASN A 96 7.52 0.04 9.86
CA ASN A 96 7.20 -1.34 10.23
C ASN A 96 7.47 -2.29 9.06
N ILE A 97 7.12 -1.89 7.83
CA ILE A 97 7.38 -2.71 6.65
C ILE A 97 8.90 -2.92 6.48
N ARG A 98 9.67 -1.84 6.61
CA ARG A 98 11.14 -1.91 6.45
C ARG A 98 11.80 -2.73 7.55
N GLY A 99 11.40 -2.49 8.78
CA GLY A 99 12.01 -3.10 9.94
C GLY A 99 11.39 -4.42 10.34
N GLY A 100 10.40 -4.88 9.62
CA GLY A 100 9.65 -6.07 9.93
C GLY A 100 10.38 -7.35 9.57
N CYS A 101 11.46 -7.61 10.20
CA CYS A 101 12.14 -8.90 10.02
C CYS A 101 11.82 -9.86 11.11
#